data_827e58b0878aedd201cd79b06a3ac77d
#
_entry.id   827e58b0878aedd201cd79b06a3ac77d
#
_cell.length_a   1.000
_cell.length_b   1.000
_cell.length_c   1.000
_cell.angle_alpha   90.00
_cell.angle_beta   90.00
_cell.angle_gamma   90.00
#
_symmetry.space_group_name_H-M   'P 1'
#
loop_
_entity.id
_entity.type
_entity.pdbx_description
1 polymer ?
#
loop_
_entity_poly.entity_id
_entity_poly.type
_entity_poly.pdbx_seq_one_letter_code
_entity_poly.pdbx_strand_id
1 'polypeptide(L)'
;MDLEWNGGYTKKAHGYFNEIIEIGATRLNDRLQVVDGFHELLCPVVTRKLSDIVTDLTSITEEELKDGASFPLAVLRLKQWIGSQPAVLLTWSTTDLLVLIENCRYFLHTEHIPFMEYYADAQAYCQQRLGTGSSQQLGLSRACELLHLSEEGMDLHRAQDDSVMTALVLTRVFEPESFAACVKKADEAFYGRLTFKTTYLHSLDDPRVKRSWFRFACEACGGRLRTTGEWQYRNRGFVADMKCRSCGRQYVARVQAKLKYDGVAVKRKLREKTEPDEQGNSPAAEITGQE
;
A
#
# COMPACT_ATOMS: atom_id res chain seq x y z
N MET A 1 -12.97 -9.14 -4.03
CA MET A 1 -13.21 -8.02 -4.94
C MET A 1 -11.86 -7.54 -5.43
N ASP A 2 -11.79 -7.21 -6.68
CA ASP A 2 -10.65 -6.63 -7.36
C ASP A 2 -11.11 -5.47 -8.23
N LEU A 3 -10.21 -4.54 -8.57
CA LEU A 3 -10.51 -3.34 -9.34
C LEU A 3 -9.44 -3.11 -10.40
N GLU A 4 -9.87 -2.70 -11.60
CA GLU A 4 -8.96 -2.11 -12.58
C GLU A 4 -9.22 -0.61 -12.68
N TRP A 5 -8.17 0.19 -12.88
CA TRP A 5 -8.27 1.64 -12.96
C TRP A 5 -7.30 2.26 -13.96
N ASN A 6 -7.73 3.36 -14.54
CA ASN A 6 -6.89 4.19 -15.37
C ASN A 6 -6.38 5.39 -14.58
N GLY A 7 -5.06 5.52 -14.45
CA GLY A 7 -4.41 6.59 -13.69
C GLY A 7 -3.92 7.72 -14.59
N GLY A 8 -4.18 8.98 -14.20
CA GLY A 8 -3.70 10.12 -14.97
C GLY A 8 -3.80 11.47 -14.25
N TYR A 9 -2.98 12.43 -14.69
CA TYR A 9 -3.11 13.82 -14.27
C TYR A 9 -4.29 14.49 -15.00
N THR A 10 -5.21 15.05 -14.24
CA THR A 10 -6.39 15.69 -14.79
C THR A 10 -6.73 17.00 -14.10
N LYS A 11 -7.15 18.01 -14.90
CA LYS A 11 -7.64 19.28 -14.37
C LYS A 11 -8.95 19.11 -13.59
N LYS A 12 -9.77 18.11 -13.93
CA LYS A 12 -11.05 17.85 -13.26
C LYS A 12 -10.87 17.38 -11.81
N ALA A 13 -9.86 16.55 -11.54
CA ALA A 13 -9.55 16.08 -10.21
C ALA A 13 -8.48 16.95 -9.50
N HIS A 14 -8.01 18.03 -10.14
CA HIS A 14 -6.94 18.91 -9.64
C HIS A 14 -5.64 18.17 -9.28
N GLY A 15 -5.31 17.10 -10.00
CA GLY A 15 -4.13 16.30 -9.73
C GLY A 15 -4.15 14.94 -10.42
N TYR A 16 -3.38 14.02 -9.86
CA TYR A 16 -3.39 12.63 -10.29
C TYR A 16 -4.63 11.93 -9.73
N PHE A 17 -5.33 11.17 -10.57
CA PHE A 17 -6.57 10.47 -10.22
C PHE A 17 -6.56 9.07 -10.82
N ASN A 18 -6.91 8.07 -10.01
CA ASN A 18 -7.11 6.69 -10.43
C ASN A 18 -8.61 6.46 -10.60
N GLU A 19 -9.09 6.52 -11.84
CA GLU A 19 -10.50 6.30 -12.16
C GLU A 19 -10.76 4.82 -12.39
N ILE A 20 -11.67 4.25 -11.63
CA ILE A 20 -12.05 2.83 -11.77
C ILE A 20 -12.74 2.62 -13.10
N ILE A 21 -12.28 1.60 -13.84
CA ILE A 21 -12.80 1.19 -15.15
C ILE A 21 -13.41 -0.21 -15.14
N GLU A 22 -13.09 -1.05 -14.15
CA GLU A 22 -13.68 -2.37 -13.97
C GLU A 22 -13.81 -2.70 -12.49
N ILE A 23 -14.91 -3.34 -12.11
CA ILE A 23 -15.13 -3.92 -10.78
C ILE A 23 -15.46 -5.39 -10.96
N GLY A 24 -14.65 -6.25 -10.35
CA GLY A 24 -14.86 -7.69 -10.26
C GLY A 24 -15.04 -8.13 -8.81
N ALA A 25 -16.00 -8.98 -8.53
CA ALA A 25 -16.15 -9.56 -7.20
C ALA A 25 -16.69 -10.99 -7.25
N THR A 26 -16.20 -11.81 -6.33
CA THR A 26 -16.59 -13.20 -6.18
C THR A 26 -17.17 -13.42 -4.79
N ARG A 27 -18.34 -14.04 -4.71
CA ARG A 27 -18.99 -14.36 -3.45
C ARG A 27 -18.65 -15.77 -3.00
N LEU A 28 -18.20 -15.88 -1.77
CA LEU A 28 -18.02 -17.14 -1.07
C LEU A 28 -19.14 -17.35 -0.05
N ASN A 29 -19.62 -18.57 0.10
CA ASN A 29 -20.49 -18.97 1.20
C ASN A 29 -19.65 -19.36 2.46
N ASP A 30 -20.32 -19.72 3.56
CA ASP A 30 -19.70 -20.15 4.81
C ASP A 30 -18.83 -21.43 4.67
N ARG A 31 -18.95 -22.15 3.57
CA ARG A 31 -18.11 -23.32 3.21
C ARG A 31 -16.97 -22.95 2.27
N LEU A 32 -16.74 -21.65 2.04
CA LEU A 32 -15.74 -21.11 1.12
C LEU A 32 -15.92 -21.58 -0.34
N GLN A 33 -17.17 -21.89 -0.72
CA GLN A 33 -17.49 -22.22 -2.10
C GLN A 33 -17.88 -20.96 -2.85
N VAL A 34 -17.38 -20.80 -4.07
CA VAL A 34 -17.82 -19.74 -4.98
C VAL A 34 -19.30 -20.01 -5.33
N VAL A 35 -20.17 -19.06 -5.03
CA VAL A 35 -21.62 -19.17 -5.25
C VAL A 35 -22.15 -18.15 -6.24
N ASP A 36 -21.43 -17.05 -6.46
CA ASP A 36 -21.87 -15.97 -7.36
C ASP A 36 -20.70 -15.08 -7.74
N GLY A 37 -20.84 -14.34 -8.85
CA GLY A 37 -19.88 -13.37 -9.35
C GLY A 37 -20.54 -12.05 -9.74
N PHE A 38 -19.80 -10.96 -9.59
CA PHE A 38 -20.18 -9.63 -10.04
C PHE A 38 -19.10 -9.07 -10.95
N HIS A 39 -19.52 -8.55 -12.09
CA HIS A 39 -18.64 -7.90 -13.05
C HIS A 39 -19.33 -6.66 -13.62
N GLU A 40 -18.63 -5.52 -13.63
CA GLU A 40 -19.13 -4.28 -14.22
C GLU A 40 -17.98 -3.50 -14.84
N LEU A 41 -18.10 -3.12 -16.11
CA LEU A 41 -17.25 -2.14 -16.77
C LEU A 41 -17.79 -0.73 -16.53
N LEU A 42 -16.89 0.23 -16.31
CA LEU A 42 -17.25 1.63 -16.04
C LEU A 42 -16.73 2.55 -17.13
N CYS A 43 -17.59 3.46 -17.58
CA CYS A 43 -17.20 4.49 -18.54
C CYS A 43 -16.41 5.61 -17.84
N PRO A 44 -15.12 5.81 -18.14
CA PRO A 44 -14.32 6.85 -17.52
C PRO A 44 -14.73 8.24 -18.02
N VAL A 45 -14.95 9.18 -17.11
CA VAL A 45 -15.33 10.56 -17.40
C VAL A 45 -14.31 11.61 -16.98
N VAL A 46 -13.35 11.21 -16.14
CA VAL A 46 -12.27 12.05 -15.60
C VAL A 46 -10.99 11.83 -16.39
N THR A 47 -10.56 10.58 -16.54
CA THR A 47 -9.35 10.13 -17.25
C THR A 47 -9.71 9.57 -18.65
N ARG A 48 -10.33 10.35 -19.49
CA ARG A 48 -11.01 9.94 -20.73
C ARG A 48 -10.21 9.05 -21.69
N LYS A 49 -8.89 9.20 -21.74
CA LYS A 49 -8.02 8.38 -22.57
C LYS A 49 -7.40 7.29 -21.71
N LEU A 50 -7.55 6.04 -22.13
CA LEU A 50 -6.80 4.93 -21.51
C LEU A 50 -5.30 5.11 -21.75
N SER A 51 -4.49 4.80 -20.76
CA SER A 51 -3.06 4.69 -20.95
C SER A 51 -2.70 3.37 -21.65
N ASP A 52 -1.70 3.40 -22.51
CA ASP A 52 -1.24 2.20 -23.22
C ASP A 52 -0.86 1.07 -22.22
N ILE A 53 -0.29 1.46 -21.06
CA ILE A 53 0.05 0.50 -19.99
C ILE A 53 -1.20 -0.23 -19.46
N VAL A 54 -2.30 0.48 -19.24
CA VAL A 54 -3.55 -0.14 -18.76
C VAL A 54 -4.13 -1.06 -19.81
N THR A 55 -4.15 -0.64 -21.08
CA THR A 55 -4.64 -1.46 -22.18
C THR A 55 -3.79 -2.72 -22.36
N ASP A 56 -2.45 -2.58 -22.31
CA ASP A 56 -1.53 -3.73 -22.44
C ASP A 56 -1.67 -4.73 -21.28
N LEU A 57 -1.94 -4.23 -20.06
CA LEU A 57 -2.07 -5.06 -18.87
C LEU A 57 -3.41 -5.76 -18.77
N THR A 58 -4.51 -5.02 -18.99
CA THR A 58 -5.88 -5.50 -18.73
C THR A 58 -6.58 -6.00 -19.98
N SER A 59 -6.03 -5.70 -21.16
CA SER A 59 -6.70 -5.88 -22.47
C SER A 59 -8.02 -5.13 -22.62
N ILE A 60 -8.37 -4.23 -21.68
CA ILE A 60 -9.58 -3.40 -21.75
C ILE A 60 -9.38 -2.32 -22.81
N THR A 61 -10.37 -2.13 -23.65
CA THR A 61 -10.36 -1.14 -24.72
C THR A 61 -11.31 0.03 -24.46
N GLU A 62 -11.02 1.18 -25.08
CA GLU A 62 -11.92 2.35 -24.98
C GLU A 62 -13.31 2.04 -25.56
N GLU A 63 -13.42 1.11 -26.52
CA GLU A 63 -14.68 0.70 -27.12
C GLU A 63 -15.57 -0.03 -26.12
N GLU A 64 -15.01 -0.99 -25.37
CA GLU A 64 -15.73 -1.72 -24.33
C GLU A 64 -16.23 -0.79 -23.20
N LEU A 65 -15.46 0.26 -22.89
CA LEU A 65 -15.82 1.20 -21.81
C LEU A 65 -16.89 2.22 -22.21
N LYS A 66 -17.18 2.40 -23.51
CA LYS A 66 -18.20 3.38 -23.95
C LYS A 66 -19.59 3.07 -23.40
N ASP A 67 -19.94 1.80 -23.34
CA ASP A 67 -21.22 1.31 -22.84
C ASP A 67 -21.17 0.97 -21.33
N GLY A 68 -20.03 1.23 -20.67
CA GLY A 68 -19.83 0.99 -19.25
C GLY A 68 -20.75 1.84 -18.37
N ALA A 69 -21.03 1.35 -17.17
CA ALA A 69 -21.85 2.05 -16.20
C ALA A 69 -21.14 3.32 -15.68
N SER A 70 -21.91 4.29 -15.18
CA SER A 70 -21.31 5.34 -14.35
C SER A 70 -20.90 4.78 -12.98
N PHE A 71 -19.87 5.34 -12.35
CA PHE A 71 -19.40 4.89 -11.03
C PHE A 71 -20.53 4.82 -9.97
N PRO A 72 -21.43 5.84 -9.83
CA PRO A 72 -22.55 5.74 -8.89
C PRO A 72 -23.49 4.56 -9.16
N LEU A 73 -23.74 4.26 -10.45
CA LEU A 73 -24.60 3.15 -10.83
C LEU A 73 -23.93 1.79 -10.55
N ALA A 74 -22.65 1.65 -10.86
CA ALA A 74 -21.88 0.44 -10.57
C ALA A 74 -21.84 0.15 -9.05
N VAL A 75 -21.60 1.18 -8.22
CA VAL A 75 -21.64 1.07 -6.75
C VAL A 75 -23.03 0.67 -6.25
N LEU A 76 -24.09 1.22 -6.82
CA LEU A 76 -25.47 0.84 -6.46
C LEU A 76 -25.75 -0.63 -6.78
N ARG A 77 -25.38 -1.09 -7.98
CA ARG A 77 -25.53 -2.49 -8.42
C ARG A 77 -24.72 -3.45 -7.57
N LEU A 78 -23.46 -3.09 -7.28
CA LEU A 78 -22.61 -3.89 -6.39
C LEU A 78 -23.20 -4.00 -4.98
N LYS A 79 -23.70 -2.89 -4.42
CA LYS A 79 -24.40 -2.90 -3.12
C LYS A 79 -25.64 -3.79 -3.12
N GLN A 80 -26.44 -3.74 -4.19
CA GLN A 80 -27.61 -4.62 -4.36
C GLN A 80 -27.20 -6.08 -4.48
N TRP A 81 -26.13 -6.38 -5.21
CA TRP A 81 -25.59 -7.73 -5.34
C TRP A 81 -25.04 -8.26 -4.02
N ILE A 82 -24.31 -7.44 -3.22
CA ILE A 82 -23.87 -7.83 -1.87
C ILE A 82 -25.07 -8.16 -0.98
N GLY A 83 -26.17 -7.41 -1.10
CA GLY A 83 -27.37 -7.63 -0.35
C GLY A 83 -27.31 -7.07 1.07
N SER A 84 -28.22 -7.55 1.95
CA SER A 84 -28.40 -7.05 3.31
C SER A 84 -27.76 -7.93 4.40
N GLN A 85 -27.22 -9.09 4.03
CA GLN A 85 -26.56 -9.96 4.99
C GLN A 85 -25.16 -9.41 5.33
N PRO A 86 -24.70 -9.56 6.57
CA PRO A 86 -23.34 -9.19 6.92
C PRO A 86 -22.32 -9.91 6.02
N ALA A 87 -21.43 -9.14 5.43
CA ALA A 87 -20.37 -9.66 4.57
C ALA A 87 -19.01 -9.02 4.94
N VAL A 88 -17.94 -9.80 4.76
CA VAL A 88 -16.57 -9.29 4.87
C VAL A 88 -16.06 -9.02 3.47
N LEU A 89 -15.73 -7.77 3.18
CA LEU A 89 -15.08 -7.41 1.94
C LEU A 89 -13.61 -7.82 2.01
N LEU A 90 -13.13 -8.49 0.95
CA LEU A 90 -11.72 -8.83 0.81
C LEU A 90 -11.18 -8.24 -0.49
N THR A 91 -9.96 -7.70 -0.43
CA THR A 91 -9.16 -7.32 -1.59
C THR A 91 -7.75 -7.87 -1.47
N TRP A 92 -7.06 -8.03 -2.60
CA TRP A 92 -5.65 -8.40 -2.60
C TRP A 92 -4.80 -7.16 -2.32
N SER A 93 -4.64 -6.81 -1.05
CA SER A 93 -4.06 -5.59 -0.48
C SER A 93 -5.09 -4.47 -0.22
N THR A 94 -4.61 -3.38 0.36
CA THR A 94 -5.44 -2.20 0.63
C THR A 94 -5.47 -1.18 -0.52
N THR A 95 -4.79 -1.46 -1.63
CA THR A 95 -4.69 -0.52 -2.76
C THR A 95 -6.05 -0.27 -3.39
N ASP A 96 -6.82 -1.34 -3.65
CA ASP A 96 -8.20 -1.25 -4.19
C ASP A 96 -9.10 -0.39 -3.31
N LEU A 97 -9.00 -0.54 -1.98
CA LEU A 97 -9.78 0.29 -1.06
C LEU A 97 -9.43 1.77 -1.18
N LEU A 98 -8.13 2.11 -1.34
CA LEU A 98 -7.71 3.50 -1.48
C LEU A 98 -8.24 4.09 -2.78
N VAL A 99 -8.17 3.36 -3.89
CA VAL A 99 -8.72 3.76 -5.18
C VAL A 99 -10.25 3.90 -5.08
N LEU A 100 -10.93 2.95 -4.45
CA LEU A 100 -12.38 2.99 -4.25
C LEU A 100 -12.82 4.20 -3.40
N ILE A 101 -12.10 4.50 -2.30
CA ILE A 101 -12.36 5.68 -1.47
C ILE A 101 -12.15 6.98 -2.28
N GLU A 102 -11.10 7.04 -3.11
CA GLU A 102 -10.84 8.19 -3.99
C GLU A 102 -12.01 8.43 -4.95
N ASN A 103 -12.52 7.36 -5.57
CA ASN A 103 -13.68 7.43 -6.47
C ASN A 103 -14.98 7.75 -5.70
N CYS A 104 -15.20 7.16 -4.51
CA CYS A 104 -16.34 7.53 -3.66
C CYS A 104 -16.31 9.02 -3.29
N ARG A 105 -15.13 9.55 -2.93
CA ARG A 105 -14.96 10.98 -2.62
C ARG A 105 -15.29 11.86 -3.81
N TYR A 106 -14.83 11.49 -4.99
CA TYR A 106 -15.04 12.28 -6.21
C TYR A 106 -16.49 12.23 -6.70
N PHE A 107 -17.06 11.05 -6.82
CA PHE A 107 -18.36 10.84 -7.47
C PHE A 107 -19.56 10.82 -6.52
N LEU A 108 -19.35 10.40 -5.25
CA LEU A 108 -20.43 10.24 -4.26
C LEU A 108 -20.30 11.26 -3.11
N HIS A 109 -19.25 12.08 -3.09
CA HIS A 109 -18.97 13.05 -2.01
C HIS A 109 -18.91 12.43 -0.60
N THR A 110 -18.44 11.19 -0.50
CA THR A 110 -18.23 10.47 0.75
C THR A 110 -16.84 9.82 0.78
N GLU A 111 -16.23 9.76 1.95
CA GLU A 111 -14.96 9.05 2.17
C GLU A 111 -15.19 7.60 2.61
N HIS A 112 -16.44 7.20 2.81
CA HIS A 112 -16.82 5.86 3.19
C HIS A 112 -17.29 5.05 1.98
N ILE A 113 -16.95 3.76 1.98
CA ILE A 113 -17.44 2.80 0.98
C ILE A 113 -18.84 2.36 1.39
N PRO A 114 -19.90 2.67 0.61
CA PRO A 114 -21.29 2.56 1.07
C PRO A 114 -21.81 1.15 1.39
N PHE A 115 -21.06 0.11 0.98
CA PHE A 115 -21.46 -1.29 1.13
C PHE A 115 -20.50 -2.10 2.03
N MET A 116 -19.47 -1.45 2.59
CA MET A 116 -18.45 -2.13 3.39
C MET A 116 -18.67 -1.88 4.89
N GLU A 117 -19.02 -2.92 5.63
CA GLU A 117 -19.08 -2.89 7.09
C GLU A 117 -17.86 -3.56 7.73
N TYR A 118 -17.41 -4.67 7.15
CA TYR A 118 -16.23 -5.40 7.58
C TYR A 118 -15.26 -5.61 6.41
N TYR A 119 -13.98 -5.63 6.73
CA TYR A 119 -12.90 -5.79 5.78
C TYR A 119 -11.81 -6.72 6.31
N ALA A 120 -11.20 -7.49 5.41
CA ALA A 120 -9.93 -8.18 5.66
C ALA A 120 -8.99 -8.05 4.44
N ASP A 121 -7.70 -7.84 4.73
CA ASP A 121 -6.63 -7.81 3.72
C ASP A 121 -6.23 -9.24 3.38
N ALA A 122 -6.68 -9.73 2.22
CA ALA A 122 -6.43 -11.11 1.77
C ALA A 122 -4.94 -11.35 1.53
N GLN A 123 -4.20 -10.38 0.97
CA GLN A 123 -2.76 -10.50 0.75
C GLN A 123 -2.01 -10.69 2.07
N ALA A 124 -2.26 -9.82 3.07
CA ALA A 124 -1.59 -9.89 4.36
C ALA A 124 -1.92 -11.20 5.09
N TYR A 125 -3.18 -11.64 5.04
CA TYR A 125 -3.62 -12.90 5.61
C TYR A 125 -2.93 -14.10 4.93
N CYS A 126 -3.01 -14.20 3.61
CA CYS A 126 -2.41 -15.30 2.85
C CYS A 126 -0.88 -15.32 3.00
N GLN A 127 -0.22 -14.17 2.99
CA GLN A 127 1.21 -14.04 3.21
C GLN A 127 1.63 -14.59 4.58
N GLN A 128 0.87 -14.28 5.63
CA GLN A 128 1.09 -14.81 6.97
C GLN A 128 0.93 -16.35 7.00
N ARG A 129 -0.12 -16.87 6.37
CA ARG A 129 -0.42 -18.30 6.33
C ARG A 129 0.61 -19.11 5.54
N LEU A 130 1.13 -18.55 4.46
CA LEU A 130 2.18 -19.16 3.61
C LEU A 130 3.59 -19.00 4.19
N GLY A 131 3.78 -18.19 5.23
CA GLY A 131 5.08 -17.99 5.88
C GLY A 131 6.15 -17.36 4.98
N THR A 132 5.77 -16.58 3.96
CA THR A 132 6.70 -15.99 2.98
C THR A 132 7.48 -14.78 3.50
N GLY A 133 7.33 -14.45 4.78
CA GLY A 133 8.00 -13.29 5.41
C GLY A 133 7.35 -11.96 5.04
N SER A 134 7.78 -10.88 5.70
CA SER A 134 7.19 -9.53 5.54
C SER A 134 8.08 -8.55 4.77
N SER A 135 9.20 -9.00 4.19
CA SER A 135 10.17 -8.13 3.51
C SER A 135 9.66 -7.61 2.16
N GLN A 136 8.85 -8.39 1.48
CA GLN A 136 8.20 -8.05 0.21
C GLN A 136 6.73 -8.46 0.28
N GLN A 137 5.86 -7.71 -0.38
CA GLN A 137 4.45 -8.07 -0.54
C GLN A 137 4.32 -9.26 -1.48
N LEU A 138 3.44 -10.20 -1.13
CA LEU A 138 3.17 -11.37 -1.95
C LEU A 138 2.22 -11.00 -3.09
N GLY A 139 2.67 -11.08 -4.35
CA GLY A 139 1.80 -10.94 -5.52
C GLY A 139 0.79 -12.08 -5.63
N LEU A 140 -0.38 -11.83 -6.26
CA LEU A 140 -1.44 -12.83 -6.42
C LEU A 140 -0.95 -14.02 -7.25
N SER A 141 -0.35 -13.79 -8.42
CA SER A 141 0.22 -14.85 -9.26
C SER A 141 1.26 -15.69 -8.51
N ARG A 142 2.11 -15.04 -7.69
CA ARG A 142 3.07 -15.75 -6.87
C ARG A 142 2.41 -16.64 -5.80
N ALA A 143 1.30 -16.18 -5.21
CA ALA A 143 0.52 -17.00 -4.28
C ALA A 143 -0.10 -18.21 -4.98
N CYS A 144 -0.62 -18.02 -6.20
CA CYS A 144 -1.15 -19.10 -7.04
C CYS A 144 -0.08 -20.15 -7.36
N GLU A 145 1.12 -19.73 -7.78
CA GLU A 145 2.25 -20.62 -8.02
C GLU A 145 2.61 -21.46 -6.78
N LEU A 146 2.72 -20.80 -5.60
CA LEU A 146 3.07 -21.48 -4.35
C LEU A 146 2.04 -22.53 -3.94
N LEU A 147 0.78 -22.34 -4.31
CA LEU A 147 -0.33 -23.23 -4.02
C LEU A 147 -0.66 -24.19 -5.17
N HIS A 148 0.12 -24.15 -6.25
CA HIS A 148 -0.09 -24.94 -7.45
C HIS A 148 -1.52 -24.81 -8.01
N LEU A 149 -2.07 -23.58 -7.97
CA LEU A 149 -3.35 -23.27 -8.58
C LEU A 149 -3.17 -23.05 -10.08
N SER A 150 -4.06 -23.62 -10.89
CA SER A 150 -4.05 -23.40 -12.34
C SER A 150 -4.67 -22.04 -12.66
N GLU A 151 -4.00 -21.29 -13.50
CA GLU A 151 -4.51 -20.04 -14.11
C GLU A 151 -5.12 -20.32 -15.50
N GLU A 152 -5.27 -21.60 -15.88
CA GLU A 152 -5.78 -22.00 -17.17
C GLU A 152 -7.24 -21.56 -17.35
N GLY A 153 -7.50 -20.80 -18.42
CA GLY A 153 -8.81 -20.25 -18.71
C GLY A 153 -9.15 -18.97 -17.96
N MET A 154 -8.21 -18.37 -17.24
CA MET A 154 -8.35 -17.07 -16.58
C MET A 154 -7.66 -15.98 -17.40
N ASP A 155 -8.32 -14.85 -17.56
CA ASP A 155 -7.74 -13.61 -18.09
C ASP A 155 -7.11 -12.83 -16.92
N LEU A 156 -5.84 -13.09 -16.63
CA LEU A 156 -5.11 -12.35 -15.59
C LEU A 156 -5.18 -10.84 -15.89
N HIS A 157 -5.29 -10.04 -14.85
CA HIS A 157 -5.53 -8.59 -14.93
C HIS A 157 -6.91 -8.23 -15.47
N ARG A 158 -7.90 -9.09 -15.25
CA ARG A 158 -9.32 -8.76 -15.32
C ARG A 158 -9.88 -8.89 -13.91
N ALA A 159 -10.53 -7.83 -13.44
CA ALA A 159 -10.96 -7.73 -12.04
C ALA A 159 -11.82 -8.93 -11.57
N GLN A 160 -12.65 -9.50 -12.47
CA GLN A 160 -13.45 -10.67 -12.13
C GLN A 160 -12.57 -11.91 -11.90
N ASP A 161 -11.62 -12.19 -12.77
CA ASP A 161 -10.76 -13.37 -12.69
C ASP A 161 -9.78 -13.26 -11.52
N ASP A 162 -9.21 -12.08 -11.26
CA ASP A 162 -8.36 -11.83 -10.11
C ASP A 162 -9.14 -11.96 -8.79
N SER A 163 -10.44 -11.59 -8.77
CA SER A 163 -11.30 -11.85 -7.62
C SER A 163 -11.54 -13.34 -7.37
N VAL A 164 -11.69 -14.14 -8.43
CA VAL A 164 -11.80 -15.62 -8.34
C VAL A 164 -10.48 -16.21 -7.85
N MET A 165 -9.35 -15.81 -8.42
CA MET A 165 -8.04 -16.31 -7.98
C MET A 165 -7.76 -15.95 -6.52
N THR A 166 -8.09 -14.74 -6.07
CA THR A 166 -8.03 -14.35 -4.65
C THR A 166 -8.88 -15.27 -3.77
N ALA A 167 -10.09 -15.63 -4.21
CA ALA A 167 -10.97 -16.54 -3.49
C ALA A 167 -10.38 -17.96 -3.41
N LEU A 168 -9.78 -18.47 -4.49
CA LEU A 168 -9.14 -19.78 -4.53
C LEU A 168 -7.91 -19.83 -3.61
N VAL A 169 -7.05 -18.82 -3.65
CA VAL A 169 -5.88 -18.70 -2.75
C VAL A 169 -6.33 -18.69 -1.30
N LEU A 170 -7.32 -17.83 -0.97
CA LEU A 170 -7.88 -17.76 0.38
C LEU A 170 -8.39 -19.14 0.85
N THR A 171 -9.18 -19.82 0.03
CA THR A 171 -9.77 -21.12 0.37
C THR A 171 -8.71 -22.17 0.71
N ARG A 172 -7.55 -22.14 0.06
CA ARG A 172 -6.44 -23.09 0.29
C ARG A 172 -5.73 -22.89 1.63
N VAL A 173 -5.72 -21.68 2.14
CA VAL A 173 -4.95 -21.32 3.36
C VAL A 173 -5.85 -20.93 4.53
N PHE A 174 -7.17 -21.03 4.35
CA PHE A 174 -8.15 -20.57 5.33
C PHE A 174 -8.07 -21.33 6.64
N GLU A 175 -8.09 -20.56 7.74
CA GLU A 175 -8.21 -21.08 9.09
C GLU A 175 -9.10 -20.10 9.87
N PRO A 176 -10.23 -20.54 10.44
CA PRO A 176 -11.29 -19.68 10.96
C PRO A 176 -10.84 -18.67 12.02
N GLU A 177 -10.06 -19.12 13.01
CA GLU A 177 -9.63 -18.29 14.13
C GLU A 177 -8.64 -17.22 13.68
N SER A 178 -7.65 -17.61 12.86
CA SER A 178 -6.67 -16.67 12.27
C SER A 178 -7.35 -15.68 11.35
N PHE A 179 -8.34 -16.12 10.56
CA PHE A 179 -9.07 -15.22 9.66
C PHE A 179 -9.91 -14.23 10.45
N ALA A 180 -10.66 -14.67 11.46
CA ALA A 180 -11.47 -13.81 12.32
C ALA A 180 -10.63 -12.71 12.99
N ALA A 181 -9.39 -13.04 13.39
CA ALA A 181 -8.45 -12.05 13.95
C ALA A 181 -8.00 -10.97 12.95
N CYS A 182 -8.09 -11.25 11.63
CA CYS A 182 -7.73 -10.31 10.58
C CYS A 182 -8.90 -9.41 10.15
N VAL A 183 -10.15 -9.79 10.47
CA VAL A 183 -11.34 -9.01 10.12
C VAL A 183 -11.39 -7.72 10.93
N LYS A 184 -11.60 -6.60 10.25
CA LYS A 184 -11.69 -5.26 10.84
C LYS A 184 -13.03 -4.64 10.53
N LYS A 185 -13.60 -3.90 11.49
CA LYS A 185 -14.76 -3.06 11.22
C LYS A 185 -14.32 -1.81 10.47
N ALA A 186 -15.06 -1.43 9.43
CA ALA A 186 -14.82 -0.24 8.63
C ALA A 186 -15.42 1.01 9.32
N ASP A 187 -14.90 1.34 10.51
CA ASP A 187 -15.26 2.53 11.28
C ASP A 187 -14.38 3.76 10.92
N GLU A 188 -14.64 4.88 11.55
CA GLU A 188 -13.88 6.13 11.36
C GLU A 188 -12.37 5.94 11.58
N ALA A 189 -11.99 5.14 12.58
CA ALA A 189 -10.58 4.87 12.85
C ALA A 189 -9.93 4.02 11.76
N PHE A 190 -10.69 3.09 11.15
CA PHE A 190 -10.26 2.32 10.00
C PHE A 190 -9.98 3.23 8.80
N TYR A 191 -10.94 4.08 8.40
CA TYR A 191 -10.78 5.01 7.28
C TYR A 191 -9.68 6.04 7.55
N GLY A 192 -9.65 6.62 8.74
CA GLY A 192 -8.61 7.56 9.14
C GLY A 192 -7.20 6.97 9.08
N ARG A 193 -7.04 5.71 9.47
CA ARG A 193 -5.74 5.00 9.37
C ARG A 193 -5.38 4.70 7.91
N LEU A 194 -6.32 4.23 7.11
CA LEU A 194 -6.11 3.83 5.73
C LEU A 194 -5.75 5.03 4.85
N THR A 195 -6.45 6.15 5.01
CA THR A 195 -6.25 7.36 4.19
C THR A 195 -5.16 8.30 4.74
N PHE A 196 -4.56 7.99 5.89
CA PHE A 196 -3.56 8.83 6.52
C PHE A 196 -2.30 8.99 5.64
N LYS A 197 -2.05 10.21 5.19
CA LYS A 197 -0.84 10.53 4.42
C LYS A 197 0.36 10.65 5.36
N THR A 198 1.23 9.66 5.31
CA THR A 198 2.46 9.65 6.10
C THR A 198 3.41 10.77 5.64
N THR A 199 3.96 11.53 6.59
CA THR A 199 4.94 12.59 6.33
C THR A 199 6.18 12.41 7.21
N TYR A 200 7.24 13.18 6.94
CA TYR A 200 8.43 13.19 7.81
C TYR A 200 8.48 14.48 8.59
N LEU A 201 8.77 14.39 9.89
CA LEU A 201 9.05 15.58 10.69
C LEU A 201 10.36 16.19 10.19
N HIS A 202 10.35 17.49 9.91
CA HIS A 202 11.46 18.22 9.29
C HIS A 202 12.03 19.35 10.15
N SER A 203 11.38 19.69 11.28
CA SER A 203 11.86 20.67 12.24
C SER A 203 12.20 19.98 13.56
N LEU A 204 13.33 20.35 14.18
CA LEU A 204 13.72 19.92 15.52
C LEU A 204 12.83 20.53 16.62
N ASP A 205 12.16 21.66 16.31
CA ASP A 205 11.26 22.35 17.23
C ASP A 205 9.83 21.80 17.20
N ASP A 206 9.56 20.81 16.34
CA ASP A 206 8.25 20.15 16.33
C ASP A 206 8.02 19.46 17.69
N PRO A 207 6.89 19.74 18.39
CA PRO A 207 6.63 19.22 19.74
C PRO A 207 6.61 17.69 19.82
N ARG A 208 6.44 17.01 18.70
CA ARG A 208 6.49 15.53 18.61
C ARG A 208 7.91 14.98 18.57
N VAL A 209 8.92 15.82 18.29
CA VAL A 209 10.32 15.42 18.23
C VAL A 209 10.89 15.28 19.65
N LYS A 210 11.40 14.08 19.95
CA LYS A 210 11.98 13.78 21.28
C LYS A 210 13.50 13.88 21.23
N ARG A 211 14.10 14.66 22.13
CA ARG A 211 15.56 14.81 22.26
C ARG A 211 16.29 13.48 22.47
N SER A 212 15.63 12.46 23.03
CA SER A 212 16.20 11.12 23.23
C SER A 212 16.55 10.42 21.91
N TRP A 213 15.87 10.73 20.81
CA TRP A 213 16.14 10.13 19.50
C TRP A 213 17.53 10.47 18.96
N PHE A 214 18.10 11.59 19.39
CA PHE A 214 19.38 12.14 18.94
C PHE A 214 20.56 11.77 19.84
N ARG A 215 20.35 10.87 20.81
CA ARG A 215 21.40 10.38 21.69
C ARG A 215 21.96 9.07 21.16
N PHE A 216 23.25 9.04 20.88
CA PHE A 216 23.93 7.85 20.36
C PHE A 216 25.09 7.47 21.28
N ALA A 217 25.36 6.15 21.35
CA ALA A 217 26.53 5.57 21.96
C ALA A 217 27.54 5.14 20.87
N CYS A 218 28.80 5.18 21.17
CA CYS A 218 29.87 4.72 20.29
C CYS A 218 29.83 3.20 20.16
N GLU A 219 29.76 2.68 18.93
CA GLU A 219 29.71 1.24 18.68
C GLU A 219 31.01 0.52 19.11
N ALA A 220 32.15 1.23 19.16
CA ALA A 220 33.42 0.65 19.49
C ALA A 220 33.71 0.59 21.03
N CYS A 221 33.26 1.59 21.81
CA CYS A 221 33.64 1.66 23.23
C CYS A 221 32.46 1.95 24.17
N GLY A 222 31.21 2.03 23.65
CA GLY A 222 30.01 2.34 24.43
C GLY A 222 29.91 3.80 24.90
N GLY A 223 30.98 4.61 24.73
CA GLY A 223 31.04 6.00 25.17
C GLY A 223 30.00 6.88 24.46
N ARG A 224 29.56 7.96 25.15
CA ARG A 224 28.58 8.87 24.60
C ARG A 224 29.14 9.66 23.43
N LEU A 225 28.41 9.66 22.30
CA LEU A 225 28.70 10.51 21.15
C LEU A 225 28.17 11.92 21.36
N ARG A 226 28.89 12.91 20.80
CA ARG A 226 28.47 14.30 20.75
C ARG A 226 28.53 14.81 19.32
N THR A 227 27.59 15.67 18.94
CA THR A 227 27.62 16.35 17.65
C THR A 227 28.83 17.28 17.56
N THR A 228 29.46 17.33 16.39
CA THR A 228 30.54 18.28 16.06
C THR A 228 30.01 19.53 15.33
N GLY A 229 28.72 19.53 15.00
CA GLY A 229 27.99 20.61 14.39
C GLY A 229 26.50 20.48 14.69
N GLU A 230 25.68 21.23 13.99
CA GLU A 230 24.23 21.21 14.12
C GLU A 230 23.60 20.05 13.35
N TRP A 231 22.42 19.60 13.79
CA TRP A 231 21.59 18.67 13.05
C TRP A 231 20.99 19.36 11.83
N GLN A 232 21.20 18.79 10.65
CA GLN A 232 20.66 19.30 9.37
C GLN A 232 19.59 18.36 8.86
N TYR A 233 18.48 18.91 8.34
CA TYR A 233 17.47 18.10 7.68
C TYR A 233 17.84 17.85 6.21
N ARG A 234 18.09 16.57 5.85
CA ARG A 234 18.45 16.16 4.49
C ARG A 234 17.81 14.80 4.16
N ASN A 235 17.26 14.65 2.96
CA ASN A 235 16.70 13.40 2.46
C ASN A 235 15.73 12.73 3.46
N ARG A 236 14.72 13.47 3.92
CA ARG A 236 13.67 13.00 4.86
C ARG A 236 14.21 12.55 6.23
N GLY A 237 15.30 13.15 6.72
CA GLY A 237 15.85 12.84 8.04
C GLY A 237 16.86 13.88 8.53
N PHE A 238 17.05 13.90 9.82
CA PHE A 238 18.05 14.73 10.48
C PHE A 238 19.40 14.02 10.43
N VAL A 239 20.45 14.71 10.02
CA VAL A 239 21.81 14.18 9.90
C VAL A 239 22.77 15.08 10.64
N ALA A 240 23.69 14.51 11.40
CA ALA A 240 24.78 15.24 12.03
C ALA A 240 26.05 14.39 12.12
N ASP A 241 27.18 15.07 12.09
CA ASP A 241 28.46 14.50 12.41
C ASP A 241 28.63 14.39 13.94
N MET A 242 29.14 13.26 14.38
CA MET A 242 29.32 12.96 15.79
C MET A 242 30.73 12.46 16.08
N LYS A 243 31.25 12.77 17.27
CA LYS A 243 32.54 12.29 17.76
C LYS A 243 32.42 11.66 19.14
N CYS A 244 33.08 10.53 19.31
CA CYS A 244 33.21 9.89 20.62
C CYS A 244 34.26 10.64 21.49
N ARG A 245 33.85 11.03 22.69
CA ARG A 245 34.79 11.67 23.62
C ARG A 245 35.83 10.71 24.24
N SER A 246 35.46 9.43 24.33
CA SER A 246 36.32 8.42 24.98
C SER A 246 37.38 7.86 24.04
N CYS A 247 37.03 7.53 22.79
CA CYS A 247 37.96 6.88 21.84
C CYS A 247 38.26 7.72 20.57
N GLY A 248 37.69 8.93 20.44
CA GLY A 248 37.97 9.85 19.33
C GLY A 248 37.27 9.50 18.02
N ARG A 249 36.71 8.32 17.86
CA ARG A 249 36.08 7.86 16.62
C ARG A 249 34.96 8.83 16.16
N GLN A 250 34.85 8.97 14.85
CA GLN A 250 33.88 9.86 14.19
C GLN A 250 32.79 9.08 13.48
N TYR A 251 31.60 9.60 13.51
CA TYR A 251 30.39 8.98 12.96
C TYR A 251 29.52 9.99 12.23
N VAL A 252 28.69 9.51 11.32
CA VAL A 252 27.52 10.21 10.80
C VAL A 252 26.30 9.55 11.41
N ALA A 253 25.52 10.32 12.16
CA ALA A 253 24.25 9.88 12.71
C ALA A 253 23.08 10.39 11.84
N ARG A 254 22.09 9.53 11.65
CA ARG A 254 20.85 9.86 10.94
C ARG A 254 19.65 9.45 11.78
N VAL A 255 18.68 10.36 11.91
CA VAL A 255 17.38 10.13 12.56
C VAL A 255 16.29 10.48 11.58
N GLN A 256 15.45 9.51 11.23
CA GLN A 256 14.25 9.71 10.45
C GLN A 256 13.04 9.56 11.36
N ALA A 257 12.19 10.56 11.43
CA ALA A 257 10.95 10.55 12.21
C ALA A 257 9.76 10.63 11.25
N LYS A 258 9.13 9.49 10.99
CA LYS A 258 7.99 9.35 10.08
C LYS A 258 6.70 9.44 10.88
N LEU A 259 5.89 10.47 10.62
CA LEU A 259 4.56 10.61 11.21
C LEU A 259 3.62 9.61 10.53
N LYS A 260 3.02 8.74 11.35
CA LYS A 260 1.97 7.78 10.97
C LYS A 260 0.68 8.12 11.72
N TYR A 261 -0.41 7.47 11.37
CA TYR A 261 -1.70 7.65 12.06
C TYR A 261 -1.60 7.43 13.58
N ASP A 262 -0.95 6.35 13.99
CA ASP A 262 -0.84 5.95 15.41
C ASP A 262 0.38 6.58 16.12
N GLY A 263 1.04 7.61 15.54
CA GLY A 263 2.16 8.29 16.15
C GLY A 263 3.40 8.45 15.27
N VAL A 264 4.58 8.53 15.87
CA VAL A 264 5.83 8.76 15.14
C VAL A 264 6.71 7.52 15.16
N ALA A 265 6.97 6.97 13.98
CA ALA A 265 7.96 5.90 13.80
C ALA A 265 9.35 6.51 13.61
N VAL A 266 10.31 6.08 14.45
CA VAL A 266 11.67 6.61 14.42
C VAL A 266 12.65 5.54 13.96
N LYS A 267 13.39 5.85 12.90
CA LYS A 267 14.52 5.04 12.43
C LYS A 267 15.82 5.77 12.69
N ARG A 268 16.75 5.11 13.39
CA ARG A 268 18.05 5.66 13.75
C ARG A 268 19.13 4.85 13.08
N LYS A 269 20.10 5.53 12.48
CA LYS A 269 21.29 4.91 11.89
C LYS A 269 22.53 5.65 12.37
N LEU A 270 23.57 4.89 12.66
CA LEU A 270 24.92 5.39 12.94
C LEU A 270 25.86 4.75 11.92
N ARG A 271 26.77 5.50 11.34
CA ARG A 271 27.79 5.03 10.43
C ARG A 271 29.13 5.64 10.82
N GLU A 272 30.14 4.82 11.02
CA GLU A 272 31.51 5.29 11.27
C GLU A 272 32.04 6.00 10.01
N LYS A 273 32.70 7.13 10.20
CA LYS A 273 33.47 7.77 9.14
C LYS A 273 34.79 7.04 9.03
N THR A 274 34.96 6.28 7.96
CA THR A 274 36.30 5.83 7.53
C THR A 274 37.04 7.03 6.98
N GLU A 275 38.31 7.24 7.36
CA GLU A 275 39.18 8.19 6.68
C GLU A 275 39.23 7.80 5.19
N PRO A 276 39.19 8.75 4.25
CA PRO A 276 39.43 8.41 2.86
C PRO A 276 40.81 7.80 2.76
N ASP A 277 40.91 6.60 2.18
CA ASP A 277 42.19 6.01 1.79
C ASP A 277 42.93 7.03 0.94
N GLU A 278 44.19 7.33 1.27
CA GLU A 278 45.04 8.28 0.55
C GLU A 278 45.37 7.85 -0.91
N GLN A 279 44.71 6.79 -1.40
CA GLN A 279 44.76 6.34 -2.78
C GLN A 279 43.39 6.61 -3.43
N GLY A 280 43.37 7.73 -4.18
CA GLY A 280 42.25 8.26 -4.91
C GLY A 280 41.50 7.27 -5.81
N ASN A 281 40.60 6.51 -5.27
CA ASN A 281 39.62 5.78 -6.03
C ASN A 281 38.22 6.03 -5.43
N SER A 282 37.50 7.00 -5.98
CA SER A 282 36.09 7.23 -5.71
C SER A 282 35.29 6.05 -6.26
N PRO A 283 34.53 5.32 -5.44
CA PRO A 283 33.56 4.40 -6.02
C PRO A 283 32.44 5.23 -6.67
N ALA A 284 32.25 4.96 -7.95
CA ALA A 284 31.19 5.53 -8.78
C ALA A 284 29.81 5.43 -8.09
N ALA A 285 29.09 6.54 -8.15
CA ALA A 285 27.69 6.59 -7.78
C ALA A 285 26.89 5.68 -8.71
N GLU A 286 26.40 4.56 -8.21
CA GLU A 286 25.30 3.85 -8.87
C GLU A 286 24.02 4.69 -8.74
N ILE A 287 23.73 5.36 -9.83
CA ILE A 287 22.42 5.95 -10.09
C ILE A 287 21.52 4.79 -10.51
N THR A 288 20.79 4.20 -9.58
CA THR A 288 19.60 3.45 -9.95
C THR A 288 18.43 4.41 -9.95
N GLY A 289 18.17 4.98 -11.13
CA GLY A 289 16.87 5.53 -11.48
C GLY A 289 15.90 4.35 -11.62
N GLN A 290 14.79 4.44 -10.97
CA GLN A 290 13.54 3.81 -11.39
C GLN A 290 12.45 4.84 -11.21
N GLU A 291 11.89 5.15 -12.37
CA GLU A 291 10.67 5.94 -12.58
C GLU A 291 9.45 5.27 -11.94
#